data_919c09deae20f9184491671abd814a18
#
_entry.id   919c09deae20f9184491671abd814a18
#
_cell.length_a   1.000
_cell.length_b   1.000
_cell.length_c   1.000
_cell.angle_alpha   90.00
_cell.angle_beta   90.00
_cell.angle_gamma   90.00
#
_symmetry.space_group_name_H-M   'P 1'
#
loop_
_entity.id
_entity.type
_entity.pdbx_description
1 polymer ?
#
loop_
_entity_poly.entity_id
_entity_poly.type
_entity_poly.pdbx_seq_one_letter_code
_entity_poly.pdbx_strand_id
1 'polypeptide(L)'
;ASITNPEKLTLADGASLLVDGAEHTHNKDGNITYTWKDDNKHIKNVACKDCPIGYVTNETESHSIGENGFCACNNVYQPADLTTNKYDIDGDKINDEVYEISNAGQLYWFAGLVNGTLSGVPQNTSANAVLTKDIVVNENVLKPDGTLNEGSFKEWTPIATSASPYTGIFEGQNHTISGLY
;
A
#
# COMPACT_ATOMS: atom_id res chain seq x y z
N ALA A 1 -36.45 -0.74 -22.05
CA ALA A 1 -36.38 -0.77 -20.59
C ALA A 1 -35.22 0.11 -20.14
N SER A 2 -35.45 1.07 -19.25
CA SER A 2 -34.36 1.89 -18.69
C SER A 2 -33.77 1.18 -17.46
N ILE A 3 -32.43 1.16 -17.39
CA ILE A 3 -31.72 0.65 -16.20
C ILE A 3 -31.64 1.79 -15.19
N THR A 4 -32.30 1.66 -14.02
CA THR A 4 -32.41 2.70 -13.00
C THR A 4 -31.17 2.80 -12.10
N ASN A 5 -30.32 1.76 -12.04
CA ASN A 5 -29.09 1.74 -11.24
C ASN A 5 -27.96 1.07 -12.06
N PRO A 6 -27.40 1.77 -13.05
CA PRO A 6 -26.38 1.19 -13.91
C PRO A 6 -25.10 0.80 -13.14
N GLU A 7 -24.79 1.45 -12.03
CA GLU A 7 -23.63 1.14 -11.16
C GLU A 7 -23.70 -0.24 -10.48
N LYS A 8 -24.89 -0.87 -10.49
CA LYS A 8 -25.08 -2.24 -9.94
C LYS A 8 -25.13 -3.31 -10.99
N LEU A 9 -24.96 -2.96 -12.27
CA LEU A 9 -25.00 -3.95 -13.34
C LEU A 9 -23.66 -4.68 -13.42
N THR A 10 -23.62 -5.92 -13.01
CA THR A 10 -22.49 -6.83 -13.23
C THR A 10 -22.87 -7.80 -14.34
N LEU A 11 -22.12 -7.80 -15.43
CA LEU A 11 -22.29 -8.78 -16.48
C LEU A 11 -21.39 -9.99 -16.21
N ALA A 12 -21.91 -11.19 -16.45
CA ALA A 12 -21.09 -12.42 -16.41
C ALA A 12 -20.05 -12.39 -17.54
N ASP A 13 -18.96 -13.12 -17.34
CA ASP A 13 -17.90 -13.24 -18.34
C ASP A 13 -18.46 -13.78 -19.66
N GLY A 14 -18.22 -13.08 -20.76
CA GLY A 14 -18.79 -13.39 -22.08
C GLY A 14 -20.20 -12.88 -22.33
N ALA A 15 -20.86 -12.18 -21.38
CA ALA A 15 -22.14 -11.55 -21.62
C ALA A 15 -21.97 -10.21 -22.33
N SER A 16 -22.84 -9.90 -23.29
CA SER A 16 -22.89 -8.62 -23.99
C SER A 16 -24.11 -7.81 -23.56
N LEU A 17 -23.94 -6.48 -23.48
CA LEU A 17 -25.03 -5.54 -23.28
C LEU A 17 -25.37 -4.89 -24.60
N LEU A 18 -26.66 -4.95 -25.00
CA LEU A 18 -27.15 -4.20 -26.15
C LEU A 18 -27.53 -2.78 -25.70
N VAL A 19 -26.81 -1.79 -26.20
CA VAL A 19 -27.16 -0.38 -26.06
C VAL A 19 -27.79 0.09 -27.39
N ASP A 20 -29.03 0.58 -27.32
CA ASP A 20 -29.82 0.98 -28.50
C ASP A 20 -29.93 -0.11 -29.57
N GLY A 21 -29.93 -1.39 -29.17
CA GLY A 21 -30.07 -2.53 -30.07
C GLY A 21 -28.80 -2.95 -30.80
N ALA A 22 -27.67 -2.27 -30.55
CA ALA A 22 -26.35 -2.66 -31.06
C ALA A 22 -25.54 -3.38 -30.01
N GLU A 23 -24.79 -4.41 -30.43
CA GLU A 23 -23.83 -5.08 -29.56
C GLU A 23 -22.66 -4.14 -29.23
N HIS A 24 -22.45 -3.86 -27.94
CA HIS A 24 -21.37 -3.01 -27.48
C HIS A 24 -20.16 -3.84 -27.11
N THR A 25 -19.06 -3.61 -27.78
CA THR A 25 -17.78 -4.22 -27.45
C THR A 25 -17.09 -3.39 -26.35
N HIS A 26 -16.82 -4.01 -25.20
CA HIS A 26 -16.16 -3.33 -24.10
C HIS A 26 -14.68 -3.05 -24.40
N ASN A 27 -14.31 -1.77 -24.35
CA ASN A 27 -12.91 -1.35 -24.45
C ASN A 27 -12.27 -1.38 -23.07
N LYS A 28 -11.33 -2.32 -22.86
CA LYS A 28 -10.64 -2.54 -21.58
C LYS A 28 -9.51 -1.52 -21.30
N ASP A 29 -9.41 -0.44 -22.05
CA ASP A 29 -8.41 0.62 -21.83
C ASP A 29 -8.88 1.71 -20.85
N GLY A 30 -9.86 1.42 -20.03
CA GLY A 30 -10.37 2.31 -18.97
C GLY A 30 -9.50 2.31 -17.73
N ASN A 31 -9.92 3.08 -16.72
CA ASN A 31 -9.21 3.17 -15.45
C ASN A 31 -9.09 1.80 -14.77
N ILE A 32 -7.89 1.51 -14.30
CA ILE A 32 -7.60 0.32 -13.51
C ILE A 32 -7.60 0.71 -12.04
N THR A 33 -8.35 -0.03 -11.22
CA THR A 33 -8.33 0.06 -9.77
C THR A 33 -8.10 -1.30 -9.16
N TYR A 34 -7.59 -1.34 -7.94
CA TYR A 34 -7.32 -2.59 -7.25
C TYR A 34 -8.06 -2.62 -5.91
N THR A 35 -8.69 -3.74 -5.62
CA THR A 35 -9.38 -3.97 -4.35
C THR A 35 -8.72 -5.15 -3.64
N TRP A 36 -8.36 -4.98 -2.38
CA TRP A 36 -7.85 -6.08 -1.56
C TRP A 36 -8.90 -7.19 -1.44
N LYS A 37 -8.46 -8.45 -1.50
CA LYS A 37 -9.30 -9.61 -1.36
C LYS A 37 -8.93 -10.43 -0.13
N ASP A 38 -7.69 -10.84 -0.04
CA ASP A 38 -7.11 -11.61 1.06
C ASP A 38 -5.58 -11.40 1.08
N ASP A 39 -4.87 -12.03 2.02
CA ASP A 39 -3.43 -11.85 2.21
C ASP A 39 -2.58 -12.27 1.00
N ASN A 40 -3.12 -13.03 0.06
CA ASN A 40 -2.40 -13.53 -1.11
C ASN A 40 -2.82 -12.84 -2.42
N LYS A 41 -4.01 -12.26 -2.46
CA LYS A 41 -4.65 -11.82 -3.70
C LYS A 41 -5.38 -10.49 -3.58
N HIS A 42 -5.40 -9.77 -4.69
CA HIS A 42 -6.28 -8.62 -4.91
C HIS A 42 -7.17 -8.84 -6.15
N ILE A 43 -8.17 -7.99 -6.28
CA ILE A 43 -9.03 -7.93 -7.46
C ILE A 43 -8.60 -6.70 -8.27
N LYS A 44 -8.18 -6.93 -9.51
CA LYS A 44 -7.95 -5.91 -10.50
C LYS A 44 -9.26 -5.60 -11.20
N ASN A 45 -9.71 -4.37 -11.11
CA ASN A 45 -10.92 -3.87 -11.72
C ASN A 45 -10.54 -2.99 -12.91
N VAL A 46 -10.98 -3.37 -14.12
CA VAL A 46 -10.71 -2.59 -15.35
C VAL A 46 -12.02 -2.01 -15.85
N ALA A 47 -12.15 -0.70 -15.79
CA ALA A 47 -13.33 0.00 -16.28
C ALA A 47 -13.38 -0.03 -17.82
N CYS A 48 -14.57 -0.08 -18.39
CA CYS A 48 -14.76 0.15 -19.81
C CYS A 48 -14.63 1.65 -20.10
N LYS A 49 -13.73 2.01 -21.02
CA LYS A 49 -13.50 3.41 -21.40
C LYS A 49 -14.70 4.07 -22.06
N ASP A 50 -15.40 3.30 -22.88
CA ASP A 50 -16.46 3.82 -23.76
C ASP A 50 -17.88 3.40 -23.30
N CYS A 51 -17.99 2.83 -22.10
CA CYS A 51 -19.27 2.39 -21.56
C CYS A 51 -19.95 3.52 -20.78
N PRO A 52 -21.19 3.90 -21.15
CA PRO A 52 -21.92 4.94 -20.42
C PRO A 52 -22.37 4.50 -19.03
N ILE A 53 -22.26 3.22 -18.70
CA ILE A 53 -22.73 2.59 -17.46
C ILE A 53 -21.63 1.86 -16.66
N GLY A 54 -20.40 2.38 -16.68
CA GLY A 54 -19.37 1.97 -15.73
C GLY A 54 -19.14 0.46 -15.64
N TYR A 55 -19.10 -0.25 -16.79
CA TYR A 55 -18.77 -1.67 -16.81
C TYR A 55 -17.35 -1.92 -16.31
N VAL A 56 -17.19 -2.91 -15.46
CA VAL A 56 -15.89 -3.28 -14.89
C VAL A 56 -15.68 -4.80 -15.04
N THR A 57 -14.53 -5.19 -15.58
CA THR A 57 -14.08 -6.58 -15.48
C THR A 57 -13.29 -6.77 -14.21
N ASN A 58 -13.50 -7.89 -13.52
CA ASN A 58 -12.83 -8.23 -12.27
C ASN A 58 -11.94 -9.44 -12.48
N GLU A 59 -10.64 -9.26 -12.30
CA GLU A 59 -9.66 -10.36 -12.37
C GLU A 59 -8.98 -10.52 -11.02
N THR A 60 -8.87 -11.76 -10.53
CA THR A 60 -8.17 -12.04 -9.27
C THR A 60 -6.70 -12.31 -9.58
N GLU A 61 -5.81 -11.47 -9.06
CA GLU A 61 -4.36 -11.57 -9.25
C GLU A 61 -3.65 -11.73 -7.90
N SER A 62 -2.44 -12.29 -7.91
CA SER A 62 -1.56 -12.28 -6.74
C SER A 62 -1.05 -10.87 -6.46
N HIS A 63 -0.76 -10.56 -5.20
CA HIS A 63 -0.16 -9.29 -4.85
C HIS A 63 1.19 -9.11 -5.55
N SER A 64 1.40 -7.93 -6.11
CA SER A 64 2.66 -7.52 -6.73
C SER A 64 3.14 -6.25 -6.07
N ILE A 65 4.32 -6.30 -5.49
CA ILE A 65 4.94 -5.18 -4.78
C ILE A 65 5.69 -4.31 -5.79
N GLY A 66 5.36 -3.03 -5.83
CA GLY A 66 6.07 -2.02 -6.61
C GLY A 66 7.38 -1.56 -5.95
N GLU A 67 8.14 -0.69 -6.62
CA GLU A 67 9.43 -0.16 -6.14
C GLU A 67 9.32 0.61 -4.82
N ASN A 68 8.18 1.24 -4.57
CA ASN A 68 7.89 1.94 -3.31
C ASN A 68 7.55 0.98 -2.14
N GLY A 69 7.55 -0.32 -2.38
CA GLY A 69 7.25 -1.34 -1.37
C GLY A 69 5.75 -1.57 -1.11
N PHE A 70 4.85 -0.98 -1.89
CA PHE A 70 3.42 -1.20 -1.77
C PHE A 70 2.87 -2.08 -2.90
N CYS A 71 1.88 -2.92 -2.57
CA CYS A 71 0.99 -3.46 -3.59
C CYS A 71 0.02 -2.38 -4.08
N ALA A 72 -0.36 -2.46 -5.36
CA ALA A 72 -1.33 -1.53 -5.95
C ALA A 72 -2.70 -1.49 -5.23
N CYS A 73 -3.07 -2.54 -4.47
CA CYS A 73 -4.25 -2.54 -3.61
C CYS A 73 -4.06 -1.77 -2.28
N ASN A 74 -2.86 -1.24 -2.00
CA ASN A 74 -2.47 -0.45 -0.84
C ASN A 74 -2.59 -1.13 0.55
N ASN A 75 -2.90 -2.42 0.61
CA ASN A 75 -3.08 -3.14 1.87
C ASN A 75 -1.98 -4.17 2.16
N VAL A 76 -1.06 -4.37 1.22
CA VAL A 76 0.08 -5.27 1.39
C VAL A 76 1.38 -4.51 1.18
N TYR A 77 2.30 -4.72 2.09
CA TYR A 77 3.58 -4.02 2.18
C TYR A 77 4.72 -5.00 2.01
N GLN A 78 5.82 -4.53 1.42
CA GLN A 78 7.06 -5.28 1.41
C GLN A 78 7.56 -5.46 2.85
N PRO A 79 7.86 -6.69 3.31
CA PRO A 79 8.54 -6.90 4.58
C PRO A 79 9.90 -6.19 4.63
N ALA A 80 10.26 -5.65 5.78
CA ALA A 80 11.61 -5.16 6.00
C ALA A 80 12.59 -6.34 6.15
N ASP A 81 13.80 -6.16 5.68
CA ASP A 81 14.83 -7.21 5.68
C ASP A 81 15.50 -7.27 7.05
N LEU A 82 15.42 -8.44 7.72
CA LEU A 82 16.08 -8.67 9.01
C LEU A 82 17.54 -9.04 8.80
N THR A 83 18.45 -8.34 9.48
CA THR A 83 19.87 -8.65 9.53
C THR A 83 20.37 -8.78 10.98
N THR A 84 21.38 -9.61 11.22
CA THR A 84 21.92 -9.88 12.55
C THR A 84 23.43 -9.67 12.67
N ASN A 85 24.09 -9.30 11.58
CA ASN A 85 25.57 -9.31 11.51
C ASN A 85 26.17 -8.01 10.99
N LYS A 86 25.42 -6.89 11.05
CA LYS A 86 25.83 -5.67 10.34
C LYS A 86 25.86 -4.42 11.19
N TYR A 87 25.00 -4.30 12.18
CA TYR A 87 24.81 -3.08 12.94
C TYR A 87 24.97 -3.32 14.43
N ASP A 88 25.81 -2.53 15.07
CA ASP A 88 25.88 -2.32 16.51
C ASP A 88 25.22 -0.97 16.78
N ILE A 89 23.93 -0.98 17.14
CA ILE A 89 23.12 0.24 17.27
C ILE A 89 23.02 0.76 18.69
N ASP A 90 23.38 -0.06 19.69
CA ASP A 90 23.40 0.33 21.11
C ASP A 90 24.82 0.63 21.64
N GLY A 91 25.86 0.30 20.85
CA GLY A 91 27.26 0.64 21.16
C GLY A 91 27.97 -0.36 22.06
N ASP A 92 27.42 -1.55 22.25
CA ASP A 92 28.00 -2.59 23.12
C ASP A 92 29.09 -3.43 22.43
N LYS A 93 29.37 -3.19 21.14
CA LYS A 93 30.30 -3.86 20.22
C LYS A 93 29.88 -5.27 19.79
N ILE A 94 28.61 -5.58 19.94
CA ILE A 94 27.97 -6.77 19.40
C ILE A 94 26.97 -6.31 18.34
N ASN A 95 26.89 -7.02 17.21
CA ASN A 95 25.91 -6.67 16.20
C ASN A 95 24.51 -7.08 16.64
N ASP A 96 23.58 -6.16 16.47
CA ASP A 96 22.17 -6.32 16.82
C ASP A 96 21.35 -6.99 15.73
N GLU A 97 20.18 -7.51 16.12
CA GLU A 97 19.11 -7.86 15.22
C GLU A 97 18.36 -6.58 14.80
N VAL A 98 18.40 -6.27 13.51
CA VAL A 98 17.91 -4.99 12.99
C VAL A 98 17.16 -5.19 11.68
N TYR A 99 16.02 -4.52 11.52
CA TYR A 99 15.27 -4.44 10.27
C TYR A 99 15.79 -3.30 9.40
N GLU A 100 16.23 -3.61 8.17
CA GLU A 100 16.65 -2.63 7.18
C GLU A 100 15.43 -2.07 6.45
N ILE A 101 15.30 -0.74 6.41
CA ILE A 101 14.20 -0.03 5.77
C ILE A 101 14.75 0.84 4.64
N SER A 102 14.40 0.52 3.40
CA SER A 102 14.88 1.17 2.18
C SER A 102 13.79 1.79 1.31
N ASN A 103 12.51 1.55 1.65
CA ASN A 103 11.36 2.11 0.94
C ASN A 103 10.16 2.31 1.86
N ALA A 104 9.15 3.01 1.36
CA ALA A 104 7.97 3.34 2.15
C ALA A 104 7.16 2.10 2.58
N GLY A 105 7.06 1.08 1.74
CA GLY A 105 6.34 -0.15 2.10
C GLY A 105 6.98 -0.87 3.29
N GLN A 106 8.33 -0.96 3.33
CA GLN A 106 9.05 -1.54 4.47
C GLN A 106 8.86 -0.71 5.74
N LEU A 107 8.77 0.63 5.63
CA LEU A 107 8.45 1.50 6.76
C LEU A 107 7.05 1.22 7.33
N TYR A 108 6.05 1.06 6.45
CA TYR A 108 4.69 0.71 6.87
C TYR A 108 4.60 -0.72 7.44
N TRP A 109 5.33 -1.65 6.84
CA TRP A 109 5.43 -3.01 7.38
C TRP A 109 6.03 -3.00 8.79
N PHE A 110 7.12 -2.27 9.00
CA PHE A 110 7.77 -2.14 10.31
C PHE A 110 6.83 -1.49 11.35
N ALA A 111 6.09 -0.44 10.96
CA ALA A 111 5.06 0.13 11.80
C ALA A 111 3.98 -0.90 12.18
N GLY A 112 3.57 -1.72 11.22
CA GLY A 112 2.63 -2.82 11.44
C GLY A 112 3.17 -3.90 12.38
N LEU A 113 4.46 -4.25 12.28
CA LEU A 113 5.14 -5.17 13.18
C LEU A 113 5.10 -4.66 14.63
N VAL A 114 5.48 -3.39 14.84
CA VAL A 114 5.49 -2.78 16.17
C VAL A 114 4.07 -2.62 16.72
N ASN A 115 3.10 -2.28 15.87
CA ASN A 115 1.71 -2.08 16.26
C ASN A 115 0.91 -3.40 16.39
N GLY A 116 1.45 -4.53 15.92
CA GLY A 116 0.77 -5.83 15.94
C GLY A 116 -0.42 -5.91 14.96
N THR A 117 -0.35 -5.18 13.83
CA THR A 117 -1.42 -5.12 12.82
C THR A 117 -1.16 -5.99 11.59
N LEU A 118 0.00 -6.65 11.52
CA LEU A 118 0.33 -7.55 10.43
C LEU A 118 -0.33 -8.92 10.61
N SER A 119 -0.99 -9.42 9.55
CA SER A 119 -1.57 -10.76 9.56
C SER A 119 -0.48 -11.82 9.67
N GLY A 120 -0.62 -12.76 10.61
CA GLY A 120 0.30 -13.88 10.80
C GLY A 120 1.70 -13.53 11.32
N VAL A 121 1.97 -12.26 11.66
CA VAL A 121 3.25 -11.80 12.23
C VAL A 121 3.04 -11.36 13.67
N PRO A 122 3.74 -11.96 14.65
CA PRO A 122 3.65 -11.54 16.04
C PRO A 122 4.11 -10.10 16.24
N GLN A 123 3.41 -9.36 17.11
CA GLN A 123 3.81 -8.01 17.50
C GLN A 123 5.21 -8.02 18.11
N ASN A 124 6.04 -7.03 17.75
CA ASN A 124 7.34 -6.80 18.36
C ASN A 124 7.57 -5.30 18.63
N THR A 125 7.31 -4.87 19.86
CA THR A 125 7.48 -3.48 20.30
C THR A 125 8.92 -3.10 20.57
N SER A 126 9.85 -4.07 20.63
CA SER A 126 11.27 -3.88 20.85
C SER A 126 12.12 -4.12 19.60
N ALA A 127 11.48 -4.27 18.42
CA ALA A 127 12.19 -4.44 17.16
C ALA A 127 13.09 -3.24 16.88
N ASN A 128 14.33 -3.49 16.46
CA ASN A 128 15.25 -2.44 16.06
C ASN A 128 15.17 -2.22 14.54
N ALA A 129 15.38 -0.99 14.09
CA ALA A 129 15.38 -0.65 12.67
C ALA A 129 16.45 0.38 12.30
N VAL A 130 16.92 0.30 11.06
CA VAL A 130 17.79 1.30 10.44
C VAL A 130 17.21 1.74 9.10
N LEU A 131 17.32 3.03 8.79
CA LEU A 131 17.12 3.52 7.43
C LEU A 131 18.38 3.25 6.61
N THR A 132 18.20 2.76 5.39
CA THR A 132 19.31 2.52 4.44
C THR A 132 19.22 3.43 3.22
N LYS A 133 18.14 4.21 3.10
CA LYS A 133 17.90 5.22 2.06
C LYS A 133 16.94 6.30 2.59
N ASP A 134 16.92 7.44 1.91
CA ASP A 134 15.85 8.41 2.08
C ASP A 134 14.51 7.82 1.64
N ILE A 135 13.47 8.06 2.41
CA ILE A 135 12.12 7.53 2.17
C ILE A 135 11.16 8.67 1.86
N VAL A 136 10.50 8.58 0.71
CA VAL A 136 9.37 9.44 0.35
C VAL A 136 8.11 8.60 0.43
N VAL A 137 7.21 8.93 1.36
CA VAL A 137 5.92 8.22 1.55
C VAL A 137 4.88 8.75 0.58
N ASN A 138 4.70 10.05 0.56
CA ASN A 138 3.86 10.75 -0.41
C ASN A 138 4.63 11.93 -1.01
N GLU A 139 4.49 12.11 -2.30
CA GLU A 139 5.04 13.29 -2.98
C GLU A 139 4.07 14.47 -2.88
N ASN A 140 4.62 15.68 -2.85
CA ASN A 140 3.85 16.93 -2.95
C ASN A 140 2.67 17.04 -1.97
N VAL A 141 2.84 16.58 -0.72
CA VAL A 141 1.79 16.70 0.31
C VAL A 141 1.45 18.16 0.59
N LEU A 142 2.47 19.02 0.66
CA LEU A 142 2.31 20.44 0.91
C LEU A 142 2.62 21.28 -0.33
N LYS A 143 1.88 22.38 -0.49
CA LYS A 143 2.19 23.45 -1.43
C LYS A 143 3.38 24.28 -0.93
N PRO A 144 3.98 25.13 -1.77
CA PRO A 144 5.08 26.02 -1.35
C PRO A 144 4.71 26.98 -0.20
N ASP A 145 3.43 27.29 -0.01
CA ASP A 145 2.92 28.13 1.07
C ASP A 145 2.67 27.35 2.37
N GLY A 146 2.94 26.03 2.40
CA GLY A 146 2.75 25.15 3.54
C GLY A 146 1.33 24.63 3.71
N THR A 147 0.40 24.97 2.83
CA THR A 147 -0.95 24.41 2.84
C THR A 147 -1.00 23.03 2.19
N LEU A 148 -2.01 22.22 2.56
CA LEU A 148 -2.20 20.88 1.99
C LEU A 148 -2.48 20.97 0.48
N ASN A 149 -1.82 20.12 -0.28
CA ASN A 149 -2.11 19.98 -1.70
C ASN A 149 -3.39 19.16 -1.93
N GLU A 150 -4.00 19.32 -3.11
CA GLU A 150 -5.10 18.46 -3.53
C GLU A 150 -4.58 17.08 -3.95
N GLY A 151 -5.29 16.02 -3.58
CA GLY A 151 -4.92 14.65 -3.95
C GLY A 151 -5.34 13.64 -2.89
N SER A 152 -5.04 12.38 -3.16
CA SER A 152 -5.19 11.28 -2.21
C SER A 152 -3.80 10.89 -1.70
N PHE A 153 -3.58 11.06 -0.41
CA PHE A 153 -2.32 10.71 0.23
C PHE A 153 -2.49 9.44 1.07
N LYS A 154 -1.43 8.66 1.16
CA LYS A 154 -1.40 7.49 2.04
C LYS A 154 -1.21 7.97 3.47
N GLU A 155 -2.22 7.68 4.31
CA GLU A 155 -2.20 8.04 5.73
C GLU A 155 -1.10 7.27 6.47
N TRP A 156 -0.41 7.96 7.36
CA TRP A 156 0.58 7.37 8.25
C TRP A 156 -0.07 6.99 9.58
N THR A 157 0.12 5.73 9.98
CA THR A 157 -0.19 5.29 11.34
C THR A 157 1.08 5.36 12.17
N PRO A 158 1.14 6.19 13.22
CA PRO A 158 2.33 6.29 14.08
C PRO A 158 2.77 4.94 14.64
N ILE A 159 4.09 4.77 14.79
CA ILE A 159 4.67 3.61 15.44
C ILE A 159 4.35 3.69 16.94
N ALA A 160 3.77 2.61 17.45
CA ALA A 160 3.35 2.44 18.84
C ALA A 160 2.17 3.30 19.30
N THR A 161 1.71 3.02 20.49
CA THR A 161 0.65 3.73 21.20
C THR A 161 1.04 3.92 22.66
N SER A 162 0.28 4.76 23.41
CA SER A 162 0.50 4.90 24.85
C SER A 162 0.28 3.60 25.65
N ALA A 163 -0.57 2.69 25.15
CA ALA A 163 -0.84 1.40 25.78
C ALA A 163 0.21 0.33 25.40
N SER A 164 0.91 0.51 24.28
CA SER A 164 1.94 -0.41 23.78
C SER A 164 3.09 0.43 23.21
N PRO A 165 3.95 1.00 24.09
CA PRO A 165 5.01 1.90 23.67
C PRO A 165 6.12 1.16 22.92
N TYR A 166 6.73 1.84 21.98
CA TYR A 166 7.93 1.36 21.29
C TYR A 166 9.14 1.46 22.20
N THR A 167 9.90 0.38 22.30
CA THR A 167 11.08 0.26 23.18
C THR A 167 12.35 -0.12 22.43
N GLY A 168 12.28 -0.34 21.11
CA GLY A 168 13.44 -0.60 20.26
C GLY A 168 14.19 0.69 19.90
N ILE A 169 15.23 0.55 19.10
CA ILE A 169 16.02 1.65 18.53
C ILE A 169 15.66 1.80 17.06
N PHE A 170 15.37 3.04 16.65
CA PHE A 170 15.16 3.41 15.24
C PHE A 170 16.27 4.37 14.82
N GLU A 171 17.23 3.84 14.06
CA GLU A 171 18.43 4.59 13.63
C GLU A 171 18.26 5.13 12.21
N GLY A 172 18.28 6.44 12.07
CA GLY A 172 18.07 7.12 10.79
C GLY A 172 19.29 7.14 9.87
N GLN A 173 20.50 6.94 10.38
CA GLN A 173 21.76 6.93 9.62
C GLN A 173 21.92 8.13 8.64
N ASN A 174 21.50 9.32 9.03
CA ASN A 174 21.43 10.54 8.23
C ASN A 174 20.46 10.48 7.03
N HIS A 175 19.62 9.48 6.95
CA HIS A 175 18.52 9.44 5.98
C HIS A 175 17.29 10.17 6.50
N THR A 176 16.43 10.57 5.57
CA THR A 176 15.20 11.32 5.85
C THR A 176 13.96 10.50 5.53
N ILE A 177 12.88 10.76 6.27
CA ILE A 177 11.53 10.34 5.92
C ILE A 177 10.72 11.59 5.61
N SER A 178 10.09 11.63 4.46
CA SER A 178 9.29 12.77 4.00
C SER A 178 7.90 12.33 3.51
N GLY A 179 6.97 13.30 3.45
CA GLY A 179 5.62 13.06 2.95
C GLY A 179 4.75 12.21 3.87
N LEU A 180 5.00 12.19 5.18
CA LEU A 180 4.05 11.63 6.16
C LEU A 180 2.79 12.50 6.18
N TYR A 181 1.60 11.86 6.11
CA TYR A 181 0.29 12.52 6.05
C TYR A 181 -0.65 11.96 7.12
#